data_b053b769cd836ec527069e073cf76cb5
#
_entry.id   b053b769cd836ec527069e073cf76cb5
#
_cell.length_a   1.000
_cell.length_b   1.000
_cell.length_c   1.000
_cell.angle_alpha   90.00
_cell.angle_beta   90.00
_cell.angle_gamma   90.00
#
_symmetry.space_group_name_H-M   'P 1'
#
loop_
_entity.id
_entity.type
_entity.pdbx_description
1 polymer ?
#
loop_
_entity_poly.entity_id
_entity_poly.type
_entity_poly.pdbx_seq_one_letter_code
_entity_poly.pdbx_strand_id
1 'polypeptide(L)' 'MTLTRDFSYEQLATIKAFFTEAEWDTIDAALEDYKCYADDEAAENDLIGGIPVMDRIESIDDKISHLYKRLG' A
#
# COMPACT_ATOMS: atom_id res chain seq x y z
N MET A 1 -3.18 8.30 -10.18
CA MET A 1 -4.52 7.68 -10.13
C MET A 1 -4.48 6.41 -9.30
N THR A 2 -5.40 6.28 -8.39
CA THR A 2 -5.48 5.07 -7.56
C THR A 2 -6.35 4.04 -8.26
N LEU A 3 -5.79 2.89 -8.56
CA LEU A 3 -6.49 1.82 -9.28
C LEU A 3 -7.72 1.31 -8.53
N THR A 4 -7.68 1.36 -7.18
CA THR A 4 -8.78 0.90 -6.35
C THR A 4 -10.08 1.67 -6.56
N ARG A 5 -9.99 2.90 -7.07
CA ARG A 5 -11.19 3.73 -7.34
C ARG A 5 -11.97 3.26 -8.55
N ASP A 6 -11.30 2.56 -9.46
CA ASP A 6 -11.91 2.08 -10.70
C ASP A 6 -12.54 0.69 -10.54
N PHE A 7 -12.36 0.06 -9.37
CA PHE A 7 -12.89 -1.26 -9.10
C PHE A 7 -14.29 -1.19 -8.50
N SER A 8 -15.15 -2.15 -8.88
CA SER A 8 -16.44 -2.34 -8.26
C SER A 8 -16.30 -2.86 -6.84
N TYR A 9 -17.38 -2.77 -6.05
CA TYR A 9 -17.40 -3.34 -4.69
C TYR A 9 -17.02 -4.82 -4.70
N GLU A 10 -17.54 -5.59 -5.65
CA GLU A 10 -17.24 -7.03 -5.76
C GLU A 10 -15.76 -7.27 -6.05
N GLN A 11 -15.17 -6.46 -6.92
CA GLN A 11 -13.75 -6.57 -7.23
C GLN A 11 -12.89 -6.24 -6.02
N LEU A 12 -13.26 -5.20 -5.26
CA LEU A 12 -12.56 -4.83 -4.04
C LEU A 12 -12.67 -5.93 -2.99
N ALA A 13 -13.85 -6.53 -2.85
CA ALA A 13 -14.05 -7.64 -1.91
C ALA A 13 -13.17 -8.84 -2.28
N THR A 14 -13.03 -9.13 -3.56
CA THR A 14 -12.15 -10.20 -4.05
C THR A 14 -10.69 -9.89 -3.73
N ILE A 15 -10.25 -8.67 -3.96
CA ILE A 15 -8.89 -8.24 -3.65
C ILE A 15 -8.62 -8.36 -2.16
N LYS A 16 -9.54 -7.89 -1.33
CA LYS A 16 -9.39 -7.96 0.12
C LYS A 16 -9.34 -9.40 0.62
N ALA A 17 -10.10 -10.29 0.01
CA ALA A 17 -10.15 -11.70 0.38
C ALA A 17 -8.90 -12.48 -0.07
N PHE A 18 -8.06 -11.90 -0.90
CA PHE A 18 -6.82 -12.54 -1.36
C PHE A 18 -5.87 -12.83 -0.21
N PHE A 19 -5.79 -11.93 0.75
CA PHE A 19 -5.01 -12.11 1.98
C PHE A 19 -5.95 -12.20 3.17
N THR A 20 -5.53 -12.91 4.22
CA THR A 20 -6.22 -12.92 5.51
C THR A 20 -6.03 -11.58 6.21
N GLU A 21 -6.84 -11.30 7.24
CA GLU A 21 -6.65 -10.08 8.05
C GLU A 21 -5.26 -10.02 8.66
N ALA A 22 -4.76 -11.14 9.18
CA ALA A 22 -3.43 -11.21 9.75
C ALA A 22 -2.35 -10.88 8.71
N GLU A 23 -2.55 -11.33 7.48
CA GLU A 23 -1.64 -11.03 6.40
C GLU A 23 -1.68 -9.56 6.00
N TRP A 24 -2.87 -8.96 5.92
CA TRP A 24 -3.00 -7.52 5.66
C TRP A 24 -2.34 -6.69 6.76
N ASP A 25 -2.53 -7.07 8.02
CA ASP A 25 -1.89 -6.39 9.15
C ASP A 25 -0.36 -6.52 9.08
N THR A 26 0.13 -7.67 8.63
CA THR A 26 1.57 -7.89 8.45
C THR A 26 2.13 -6.98 7.35
N ILE A 27 1.41 -6.83 6.25
CA ILE A 27 1.79 -5.94 5.16
C ILE A 27 1.86 -4.49 5.67
N ASP A 28 0.86 -4.08 6.44
CA ASP A 28 0.81 -2.75 7.03
C ASP A 28 2.00 -2.49 7.97
N ALA A 29 2.31 -3.47 8.82
CA ALA A 29 3.46 -3.38 9.73
C ALA A 29 4.77 -3.29 8.95
N ALA A 30 4.91 -4.06 7.89
CA ALA A 30 6.09 -4.03 7.05
C ALA A 30 6.25 -2.67 6.36
N LEU A 31 5.15 -2.06 5.92
CA LEU A 31 5.18 -0.74 5.32
C LEU A 31 5.59 0.33 6.33
N GLU A 32 5.12 0.23 7.57
CA GLU A 32 5.50 1.16 8.63
C GLU A 32 7.00 1.09 8.91
N ASP A 33 7.56 -0.12 8.99
CA ASP A 33 8.99 -0.31 9.19
C ASP A 33 9.79 0.24 8.01
N TYR A 34 9.33 -0.01 6.80
CA TYR A 34 9.99 0.49 5.60
C TYR A 34 9.93 2.00 5.51
N LYS A 35 8.85 2.58 6.01
CA LYS A 35 8.66 4.04 6.05
C LYS A 35 9.74 4.73 6.90
N CYS A 36 10.16 4.09 8.00
CA CYS A 36 11.25 4.60 8.81
C CYS A 36 12.55 4.70 8.01
N TYR A 37 12.84 3.68 7.20
CA TYR A 37 13.98 3.71 6.29
C TYR A 37 13.81 4.79 5.22
N ALA A 38 12.60 4.94 4.69
CA ALA A 38 12.32 5.88 3.59
C ALA A 38 12.53 7.34 4.01
N ASP A 39 12.46 7.64 5.29
CA ASP A 39 12.73 8.99 5.81
C ASP A 39 14.23 9.29 5.93
N ASP A 40 15.09 8.28 5.74
CA ASP A 40 16.54 8.44 5.82
C ASP A 40 17.08 9.00 4.49
N GLU A 41 18.11 9.83 4.58
CA GLU A 41 18.81 10.35 3.40
C GLU A 41 19.32 9.25 2.49
N ALA A 42 19.71 8.11 3.07
CA ALA A 42 20.20 6.96 2.31
C ALA A 42 19.16 6.41 1.34
N ALA A 43 17.88 6.68 1.57
CA ALA A 43 16.80 6.20 0.72
C ALA A 43 16.55 7.09 -0.51
N GLU A 44 17.19 8.24 -0.62
CA GLU A 44 16.98 9.17 -1.73
C GLU A 44 17.23 8.55 -3.09
N ASN A 45 18.15 7.60 -3.15
CA ASN A 45 18.51 6.92 -4.40
C ASN A 45 17.83 5.56 -4.56
N ASP A 46 16.93 5.20 -3.65
CA ASP A 46 16.19 3.94 -3.72
C ASP A 46 15.01 4.10 -4.68
N LEU A 47 15.27 3.81 -5.94
CA LEU A 47 14.27 3.91 -7.00
C LEU A 47 13.94 2.53 -7.55
N ILE A 48 12.66 2.27 -7.75
CA ILE A 48 12.20 1.10 -8.49
C ILE A 48 11.28 1.61 -9.60
N GLY A 49 11.61 1.27 -10.84
CA GLY A 49 10.87 1.80 -11.98
C GLY A 49 10.90 3.33 -12.06
N GLY A 50 11.96 3.94 -11.53
CA GLY A 50 12.10 5.39 -11.47
C GLY A 50 11.30 6.06 -10.36
N ILE A 51 10.64 5.28 -9.49
CA ILE A 51 9.76 5.81 -8.43
C ILE A 51 10.50 5.76 -7.09
N PRO A 52 10.62 6.90 -6.40
CA PRO A 52 11.24 6.95 -5.06
C PRO A 52 10.49 6.08 -4.05
N VAL A 53 11.23 5.55 -3.07
CA VAL A 53 10.66 4.65 -2.07
C VAL A 53 9.49 5.26 -1.31
N MET A 54 9.58 6.52 -0.92
CA MET A 54 8.50 7.18 -0.19
C MET A 54 7.23 7.26 -1.01
N ASP A 55 7.34 7.59 -2.30
CA ASP A 55 6.19 7.66 -3.19
C ASP A 55 5.52 6.30 -3.37
N ARG A 56 6.33 5.23 -3.42
CA ARG A 56 5.80 3.87 -3.52
C ARG A 56 5.04 3.49 -2.26
N ILE A 57 5.60 3.79 -1.10
CA ILE A 57 4.97 3.49 0.20
C ILE A 57 3.65 4.24 0.33
N GLU A 58 3.64 5.53 0.04
CA GLU A 58 2.43 6.36 0.11
C GLU A 58 1.35 5.87 -0.83
N SER A 59 1.73 5.46 -2.03
CA SER A 59 0.78 4.93 -3.01
C SER A 59 0.14 3.64 -2.53
N ILE A 60 0.94 2.71 -1.99
CA ILE A 60 0.44 1.44 -1.47
C ILE A 60 -0.47 1.68 -0.27
N ASP A 61 -0.04 2.54 0.66
CA ASP A 61 -0.80 2.88 1.85
C ASP A 61 -2.17 3.48 1.49
N ASP A 62 -2.18 4.40 0.51
CA ASP A 62 -3.41 5.01 0.02
C ASP A 62 -4.36 3.96 -0.56
N LYS A 63 -3.84 3.02 -1.34
CA LYS A 63 -4.65 1.96 -1.94
C LYS A 63 -5.23 1.02 -0.90
N ILE A 64 -4.44 0.61 0.08
CA ILE A 64 -4.91 -0.25 1.17
C ILE A 64 -5.97 0.47 2.00
N SER A 65 -5.72 1.72 2.36
CA SER A 65 -6.67 2.54 3.11
C SER A 65 -7.99 2.69 2.37
N HIS A 66 -7.93 2.92 1.06
CA HIS A 66 -9.11 3.05 0.23
C HIS A 66 -9.91 1.74 0.17
N LEU A 67 -9.21 0.62 0.07
CA LEU A 67 -9.83 -0.70 0.07
C LEU A 67 -10.63 -0.94 1.34
N TYR A 68 -10.02 -0.71 2.50
CA TYR A 68 -10.69 -0.86 3.78
C TYR A 68 -11.86 0.10 3.93
N LYS A 69 -11.69 1.33 3.53
CA LYS A 69 -12.72 2.36 3.63
C LYS A 69 -13.96 2.01 2.81
N ARG A 70 -13.76 1.45 1.62
CA ARG A 70 -14.87 1.06 0.73
C ARG A 70 -15.61 -0.17 1.23
N LEU A 71 -14.92 -1.11 1.86
CA LEU A 71 -15.49 -2.39 2.30
C LEU A 71 -15.86 -2.39 3.78
N GLY A 72 -15.35 -1.46 4.50
CA GLY A 72 -15.48 -1.40 5.94
C GLY A 72 -16.71 -0.85 6.47
#